data_590697b74c9caae8034ef3a7387d5c70
#
_entry.id   590697b74c9caae8034ef3a7387d5c70
#
_cell.length_a   1.000
_cell.length_b   1.000
_cell.length_c   1.000
_cell.angle_alpha   90.00
_cell.angle_beta   90.00
_cell.angle_gamma   90.00
#
_symmetry.space_group_name_H-M   'P 1'
#
loop_
_entity.id
_entity.type
_entity.pdbx_description
1 polymer ?
#
loop_
_entity_poly.entity_id
_entity_poly.type
_entity_poly.pdbx_seq_one_letter_code
_entity_poly.pdbx_strand_id
1 'polypeptide(L)'
;MVGRTLDWNDELGRWLKPFVDRLGHRARRRMCPLYVSGLIGPGDRKSVQPMAKRLVLGEYDQLHHFIAAGVWEASPVETELLVQADRLVGGRDAVLVIDDTALPKKGTHSVGVAAQYASVLGKTANCQTMVSLTLARGEVPVMLALRLFLPESWTSNQARLERAGVPADYRTARSKPEIALAEIDRAIAAGVRFGCVLADAGYGLSAPFRQGLTARKLAWAVGIPRHLKVYPADVRMIWPIAGRGRPRKRYIPDILSMAAEDMLANARWRAISWRSGTKGKLKARFAAVRVRVADGPPQRIRDKGQQHLPGDQAWLIGEHRISGEKKYYLANLPAKMDLRTLASIIKARWICEQAHQQLKEELGLDHFEGRSWHGLHRHALMTMIAYAFLQYRRLKTARREKKNQRAAASANLARRAPGHPRSHRSTTAAAMSPLPKMDSQRAEWPTNRY
;
A
#
# COMPACT_ATOMS: atom_id res chain seq x y z
N MET A 1 -2.40 -39.19 18.09
CA MET A 1 -3.54 -38.37 17.64
C MET A 1 -3.16 -37.59 16.40
N VAL A 2 -3.54 -38.07 15.21
CA VAL A 2 -3.33 -37.40 13.93
C VAL A 2 -4.26 -36.21 13.92
N GLY A 3 -3.71 -35.00 14.07
CA GLY A 3 -4.49 -33.77 13.97
C GLY A 3 -5.09 -33.67 12.59
N ARG A 4 -6.43 -33.70 12.49
CA ARG A 4 -7.18 -33.36 11.26
C ARG A 4 -6.61 -32.08 10.68
N THR A 5 -5.95 -32.15 9.56
CA THR A 5 -5.72 -31.01 8.67
C THR A 5 -7.10 -30.52 8.29
N LEU A 6 -7.52 -29.41 8.89
CA LEU A 6 -8.79 -28.76 8.52
C LEU A 6 -8.73 -28.51 7.02
N ASP A 7 -9.74 -28.98 6.29
CA ASP A 7 -9.92 -28.72 4.88
C ASP A 7 -9.81 -27.21 4.66
N TRP A 8 -9.07 -26.77 3.65
CA TRP A 8 -8.86 -25.35 3.37
C TRP A 8 -10.20 -24.63 3.08
N ASN A 9 -11.20 -25.35 2.55
CA ASN A 9 -12.55 -24.85 2.32
C ASN A 9 -13.25 -24.48 3.64
N ASP A 10 -13.12 -25.30 4.67
CA ASP A 10 -13.64 -25.02 6.00
C ASP A 10 -12.93 -23.81 6.64
N GLU A 11 -11.65 -23.67 6.40
CA GLU A 11 -10.87 -22.53 6.88
C GLU A 11 -11.27 -21.24 6.17
N LEU A 12 -11.46 -21.29 4.85
CA LEU A 12 -11.96 -20.18 4.05
C LEU A 12 -13.39 -19.79 4.48
N GLY A 13 -14.27 -20.77 4.66
CA GLY A 13 -15.64 -20.53 5.12
C GLY A 13 -15.70 -19.79 6.46
N ARG A 14 -14.87 -20.20 7.42
CA ARG A 14 -14.77 -19.51 8.72
C ARG A 14 -14.18 -18.11 8.60
N TRP A 15 -13.17 -17.92 7.76
CA TRP A 15 -12.61 -16.61 7.47
C TRP A 15 -13.63 -15.66 6.84
N LEU A 16 -14.42 -16.17 5.90
CA LEU A 16 -15.40 -15.37 5.16
C LEU A 16 -16.67 -15.06 5.95
N LYS A 17 -16.95 -15.78 7.03
CA LYS A 17 -18.19 -15.61 7.79
C LYS A 17 -18.50 -14.15 8.19
N PRO A 18 -17.57 -13.37 8.77
CA PRO A 18 -17.83 -11.96 9.10
C PRO A 18 -18.21 -11.10 7.90
N PHE A 19 -17.62 -11.36 6.74
CA PHE A 19 -17.91 -10.64 5.50
C PHE A 19 -19.27 -11.03 4.92
N VAL A 20 -19.58 -12.35 4.92
CA VAL A 20 -20.85 -12.90 4.45
C VAL A 20 -22.01 -12.37 5.28
N ASP A 21 -21.84 -12.23 6.58
CA ASP A 21 -22.87 -11.70 7.49
C ASP A 21 -23.25 -10.23 7.15
N ARG A 22 -22.33 -9.46 6.50
CA ARG A 22 -22.56 -8.07 6.03
C ARG A 22 -23.32 -7.98 4.70
N LEU A 23 -23.51 -9.08 3.98
CA LEU A 23 -24.09 -9.06 2.63
C LEU A 23 -25.63 -9.08 2.60
N GLY A 24 -26.30 -9.22 3.72
CA GLY A 24 -27.76 -9.15 3.84
C GLY A 24 -28.51 -10.30 3.13
N HIS A 25 -28.58 -10.32 1.82
CA HIS A 25 -29.41 -11.21 1.04
C HIS A 25 -28.81 -12.63 0.84
N ARG A 26 -29.64 -13.68 0.88
CA ARG A 26 -29.22 -15.11 0.76
C ARG A 26 -28.36 -15.39 -0.47
N ALA A 27 -28.76 -14.89 -1.64
CA ALA A 27 -28.00 -15.12 -2.87
C ALA A 27 -26.59 -14.52 -2.82
N ARG A 28 -26.42 -13.32 -2.25
CA ARG A 28 -25.12 -12.68 -2.11
C ARG A 28 -24.23 -13.45 -1.13
N ARG A 29 -24.80 -13.94 -0.03
CA ARG A 29 -24.10 -14.78 0.96
C ARG A 29 -23.58 -16.07 0.33
N ARG A 30 -24.32 -16.64 -0.64
CA ARG A 30 -23.92 -17.83 -1.40
C ARG A 30 -22.81 -17.49 -2.41
N MET A 31 -22.93 -16.38 -3.16
CA MET A 31 -22.00 -16.05 -4.25
C MET A 31 -20.64 -15.54 -3.75
N CYS A 32 -20.58 -14.87 -2.61
CA CYS A 32 -19.33 -14.33 -2.08
C CYS A 32 -18.25 -15.40 -1.84
N PRO A 33 -18.50 -16.50 -1.10
CA PRO A 33 -17.53 -17.57 -0.93
C PRO A 33 -17.12 -18.23 -2.25
N LEU A 34 -18.04 -18.43 -3.17
CA LEU A 34 -17.75 -18.99 -4.50
C LEU A 34 -16.83 -18.08 -5.28
N TYR A 35 -17.09 -16.76 -5.29
CA TYR A 35 -16.26 -15.79 -5.99
C TYR A 35 -14.84 -15.75 -5.41
N VAL A 36 -14.70 -15.66 -4.10
CA VAL A 36 -13.39 -15.65 -3.42
C VAL A 36 -12.65 -16.96 -3.65
N SER A 37 -13.33 -18.10 -3.57
CA SER A 37 -12.77 -19.41 -3.88
C SER A 37 -12.26 -19.47 -5.34
N GLY A 38 -13.01 -18.90 -6.29
CA GLY A 38 -12.63 -18.82 -7.69
C GLY A 38 -11.39 -17.95 -7.92
N LEU A 39 -11.20 -16.89 -7.15
CA LEU A 39 -10.00 -16.05 -7.21
C LEU A 39 -8.77 -16.81 -6.68
N ILE A 40 -8.90 -17.54 -5.59
CA ILE A 40 -7.79 -18.29 -4.96
C ILE A 40 -7.48 -19.58 -5.72
N GLY A 41 -8.51 -20.25 -6.26
CA GLY A 41 -8.42 -21.55 -6.91
C GLY A 41 -7.47 -21.57 -8.13
N PRO A 42 -7.21 -22.75 -8.70
CA PRO A 42 -6.31 -22.90 -9.85
C PRO A 42 -6.84 -22.19 -11.10
N GLY A 43 -5.97 -22.03 -12.09
CA GLY A 43 -6.26 -21.44 -13.40
C GLY A 43 -5.77 -20.01 -13.54
N ASP A 44 -5.23 -19.72 -14.72
CA ASP A 44 -4.53 -18.46 -15.01
C ASP A 44 -5.50 -17.28 -15.20
N ARG A 45 -6.74 -17.55 -15.65
CA ARG A 45 -7.74 -16.52 -15.87
C ARG A 45 -8.79 -16.50 -14.75
N LYS A 46 -8.91 -15.34 -14.09
CA LYS A 46 -9.80 -15.08 -12.95
C LYS A 46 -11.00 -14.17 -13.32
N SER A 47 -11.35 -14.04 -14.59
CA SER A 47 -12.60 -13.40 -14.98
C SER A 47 -13.80 -14.31 -14.72
N VAL A 48 -15.02 -13.73 -14.64
CA VAL A 48 -16.22 -14.43 -14.16
C VAL A 48 -16.51 -15.73 -14.92
N GLN A 49 -16.40 -15.70 -16.26
CA GLN A 49 -16.72 -16.86 -17.08
C GLN A 49 -15.81 -18.08 -16.84
N PRO A 50 -14.46 -17.95 -16.85
CA PRO A 50 -13.59 -19.07 -16.50
C PRO A 50 -13.76 -19.54 -15.04
N MET A 51 -14.04 -18.64 -14.11
CA MET A 51 -14.32 -19.02 -12.73
C MET A 51 -15.60 -19.83 -12.60
N ALA A 52 -16.70 -19.39 -13.22
CA ALA A 52 -17.98 -20.08 -13.20
C ALA A 52 -17.88 -21.50 -13.79
N LYS A 53 -17.14 -21.66 -14.89
CA LYS A 53 -16.89 -23.00 -15.50
C LYS A 53 -16.18 -23.97 -14.57
N ARG A 54 -15.32 -23.46 -13.68
CA ARG A 54 -14.55 -24.31 -12.74
C ARG A 54 -15.30 -24.61 -11.46
N LEU A 55 -16.12 -23.69 -10.97
CA LEU A 55 -16.70 -23.75 -9.64
C LEU A 55 -18.06 -24.47 -9.62
N VAL A 56 -18.97 -24.09 -10.52
CA VAL A 56 -20.32 -24.62 -10.54
C VAL A 56 -20.89 -24.51 -11.95
N LEU A 57 -21.20 -25.64 -12.58
CA LEU A 57 -21.88 -25.67 -13.86
C LEU A 57 -23.26 -24.98 -13.77
N GLY A 58 -23.48 -23.91 -14.55
CA GLY A 58 -24.77 -23.20 -14.64
C GLY A 58 -24.90 -21.93 -13.78
N GLU A 59 -23.93 -21.56 -12.96
CA GLU A 59 -24.05 -20.41 -12.04
C GLU A 59 -23.40 -19.10 -12.57
N TYR A 60 -23.07 -19.04 -13.86
CA TYR A 60 -22.43 -17.85 -14.46
C TYR A 60 -23.25 -16.58 -14.22
N ASP A 61 -24.56 -16.60 -14.48
CA ASP A 61 -25.41 -15.42 -14.38
C ASP A 61 -25.52 -14.90 -12.94
N GLN A 62 -25.59 -15.79 -11.96
CA GLN A 62 -25.65 -15.40 -10.55
C GLN A 62 -24.31 -14.80 -10.08
N LEU A 63 -23.19 -15.39 -10.48
CA LEU A 63 -21.87 -14.91 -10.14
C LEU A 63 -21.57 -13.55 -10.83
N HIS A 64 -21.99 -13.42 -12.10
CA HIS A 64 -21.92 -12.16 -12.83
C HIS A 64 -22.83 -11.10 -12.21
N HIS A 65 -24.07 -11.44 -11.87
CA HIS A 65 -25.00 -10.54 -11.19
C HIS A 65 -24.45 -10.05 -9.84
N PHE A 66 -23.87 -10.93 -9.05
CA PHE A 66 -23.25 -10.57 -7.76
C PHE A 66 -22.21 -9.47 -7.89
N ILE A 67 -21.34 -9.51 -8.89
CA ILE A 67 -20.26 -8.55 -9.09
C ILE A 67 -20.72 -7.32 -9.88
N ALA A 68 -21.35 -7.52 -11.04
CA ALA A 68 -21.54 -6.45 -12.03
C ALA A 68 -22.88 -5.73 -11.91
N ALA A 69 -24.00 -6.46 -11.76
CA ALA A 69 -25.35 -5.92 -11.89
C ALA A 69 -26.13 -5.83 -10.55
N GLY A 70 -25.80 -6.65 -9.57
CA GLY A 70 -26.53 -6.68 -8.31
C GLY A 70 -26.51 -5.35 -7.56
N VAL A 71 -27.63 -4.99 -6.94
CA VAL A 71 -27.75 -3.78 -6.12
C VAL A 71 -27.39 -4.10 -4.68
N TRP A 72 -26.14 -3.83 -4.29
CA TRP A 72 -25.69 -3.96 -2.90
C TRP A 72 -24.51 -3.02 -2.60
N GLU A 73 -24.44 -2.58 -1.38
CA GLU A 73 -23.39 -1.67 -0.92
C GLU A 73 -22.16 -2.43 -0.44
N ALA A 74 -21.01 -2.02 -0.94
CA ALA A 74 -19.73 -2.62 -0.57
C ALA A 74 -19.23 -2.12 0.80
N SER A 75 -19.65 -0.93 1.25
CA SER A 75 -19.14 -0.25 2.43
C SER A 75 -19.15 -1.10 3.71
N PRO A 76 -20.21 -1.87 4.07
CA PRO A 76 -20.18 -2.71 5.25
C PRO A 76 -19.13 -3.84 5.17
N VAL A 77 -18.92 -4.39 3.98
CA VAL A 77 -17.91 -5.43 3.72
C VAL A 77 -16.51 -4.86 3.72
N GLU A 78 -16.32 -3.66 3.19
CA GLU A 78 -15.05 -2.93 3.25
C GLU A 78 -14.67 -2.58 4.69
N THR A 79 -15.63 -2.15 5.51
CA THR A 79 -15.40 -1.88 6.94
C THR A 79 -14.95 -3.14 7.67
N GLU A 80 -15.58 -4.29 7.38
CA GLU A 80 -15.13 -5.56 7.93
C GLU A 80 -13.71 -5.92 7.51
N LEU A 81 -13.32 -5.63 6.25
CA LEU A 81 -11.95 -5.83 5.80
C LEU A 81 -10.94 -5.00 6.61
N LEU A 82 -11.26 -3.74 6.92
CA LEU A 82 -10.42 -2.89 7.76
C LEU A 82 -10.24 -3.50 9.17
N VAL A 83 -11.31 -3.99 9.78
CA VAL A 83 -11.28 -4.66 11.09
C VAL A 83 -10.42 -5.94 11.05
N GLN A 84 -10.60 -6.77 10.03
CA GLN A 84 -9.80 -8.01 9.89
C GLN A 84 -8.32 -7.69 9.60
N ALA A 85 -8.03 -6.68 8.78
CA ALA A 85 -6.67 -6.26 8.51
C ALA A 85 -5.96 -5.75 9.77
N ASP A 86 -6.63 -4.94 10.59
CA ASP A 86 -6.08 -4.50 11.87
C ASP A 86 -5.78 -5.67 12.81
N ARG A 87 -6.67 -6.66 12.89
CA ARG A 87 -6.43 -7.89 13.69
C ARG A 87 -5.21 -8.68 13.19
N LEU A 88 -4.95 -8.70 11.88
CA LEU A 88 -3.83 -9.43 11.29
C LEU A 88 -2.50 -8.72 11.51
N VAL A 89 -2.43 -7.46 11.14
CA VAL A 89 -1.17 -6.72 11.02
C VAL A 89 -1.18 -5.32 11.65
N GLY A 90 -2.28 -4.91 12.28
CA GLY A 90 -2.37 -3.59 12.93
C GLY A 90 -1.45 -3.46 14.14
N GLY A 91 -1.02 -2.22 14.43
CA GLY A 91 -0.20 -1.90 15.59
C GLY A 91 0.75 -0.73 15.35
N ARG A 92 1.45 -0.30 16.41
CA ARG A 92 2.42 0.83 16.33
C ARG A 92 3.59 0.55 15.40
N ASP A 93 3.93 -0.73 15.18
CA ASP A 93 5.00 -1.16 14.28
C ASP A 93 4.52 -1.39 12.85
N ALA A 94 3.22 -1.22 12.59
CA ALA A 94 2.67 -1.31 11.25
C ALA A 94 2.90 -0.01 10.49
N VAL A 95 3.07 -0.12 9.17
CA VAL A 95 3.13 1.01 8.25
C VAL A 95 1.90 0.99 7.33
N LEU A 96 1.37 2.18 7.04
CA LEU A 96 0.33 2.37 6.04
C LEU A 96 0.98 2.91 4.76
N VAL A 97 0.99 2.12 3.71
CA VAL A 97 1.65 2.47 2.45
C VAL A 97 0.62 2.94 1.44
N ILE A 98 0.83 4.12 0.89
CA ILE A 98 0.05 4.71 -0.20
C ILE A 98 0.82 4.56 -1.50
N ASP A 99 0.17 4.04 -2.53
CA ASP A 99 0.75 3.87 -3.86
C ASP A 99 -0.34 3.79 -4.93
N ASP A 100 0.06 3.70 -6.19
CA ASP A 100 -0.84 3.49 -7.32
C ASP A 100 -0.64 2.12 -7.95
N THR A 101 -1.71 1.55 -8.48
CA THR A 101 -1.60 0.40 -9.37
C THR A 101 -2.39 0.62 -10.65
N ALA A 102 -1.75 0.41 -11.79
CA ALA A 102 -2.38 0.51 -13.10
C ALA A 102 -2.91 -0.86 -13.54
N LEU A 103 -4.12 -0.85 -14.11
CA LEU A 103 -4.78 -2.00 -14.73
C LEU A 103 -4.91 -1.73 -16.25
N PRO A 104 -3.99 -2.24 -17.08
CA PRO A 104 -4.04 -2.02 -18.54
C PRO A 104 -5.33 -2.54 -19.15
N LYS A 105 -5.89 -1.80 -20.12
CA LYS A 105 -7.12 -2.14 -20.83
C LYS A 105 -6.95 -1.93 -22.32
N LYS A 106 -7.51 -2.83 -23.13
CA LYS A 106 -7.52 -2.71 -24.60
C LYS A 106 -8.59 -1.73 -25.08
N GLY A 107 -9.77 -1.75 -24.44
CA GLY A 107 -10.92 -0.94 -24.85
C GLY A 107 -10.99 0.42 -24.15
N THR A 108 -11.92 1.27 -24.62
CA THR A 108 -12.13 2.65 -24.15
C THR A 108 -13.36 2.82 -23.25
N HIS A 109 -14.14 1.76 -23.04
CA HIS A 109 -15.44 1.83 -22.34
C HIS A 109 -15.39 1.50 -20.84
N SER A 110 -14.31 0.90 -20.34
CA SER A 110 -14.18 0.59 -18.92
C SER A 110 -14.11 1.89 -18.10
N VAL A 111 -14.80 1.93 -16.97
CA VAL A 111 -14.83 3.13 -16.10
C VAL A 111 -13.42 3.61 -15.74
N GLY A 112 -13.16 4.92 -15.86
CA GLY A 112 -11.87 5.52 -15.52
C GLY A 112 -10.71 5.23 -16.48
N VAL A 113 -10.96 4.51 -17.60
CA VAL A 113 -9.92 4.20 -18.56
C VAL A 113 -9.51 5.45 -19.36
N ALA A 114 -8.21 5.69 -19.42
CA ALA A 114 -7.60 6.77 -20.22
C ALA A 114 -6.11 6.47 -20.45
N ALA A 115 -5.47 7.25 -21.31
CA ALA A 115 -4.02 7.26 -21.43
C ALA A 115 -3.41 7.82 -20.15
N GLN A 116 -2.78 6.97 -19.33
CA GLN A 116 -2.17 7.31 -18.05
C GLN A 116 -0.80 6.63 -17.93
N TYR A 117 0.08 7.18 -17.11
CA TYR A 117 1.36 6.53 -16.84
C TYR A 117 1.14 5.22 -16.08
N ALA A 118 1.56 4.12 -16.66
CA ALA A 118 1.51 2.79 -16.07
C ALA A 118 2.92 2.37 -15.62
N SER A 119 3.20 2.47 -14.32
CA SER A 119 4.53 2.16 -13.76
C SER A 119 5.01 0.75 -14.09
N VAL A 120 4.10 -0.22 -14.13
CA VAL A 120 4.38 -1.61 -14.52
C VAL A 120 4.92 -1.73 -15.96
N LEU A 121 4.48 -0.84 -16.85
CA LEU A 121 4.90 -0.81 -18.25
C LEU A 121 6.02 0.21 -18.51
N GLY A 122 6.36 1.06 -17.53
CA GLY A 122 7.35 2.14 -17.67
C GLY A 122 6.97 3.21 -18.70
N LYS A 123 5.69 3.28 -19.14
CA LYS A 123 5.20 4.18 -20.19
C LYS A 123 3.75 4.59 -19.99
N THR A 124 3.32 5.61 -20.73
CA THR A 124 1.89 5.95 -20.85
C THR A 124 1.17 4.84 -21.62
N ALA A 125 0.09 4.34 -21.06
CA ALA A 125 -0.75 3.28 -21.63
C ALA A 125 -2.22 3.54 -21.33
N ASN A 126 -3.10 2.93 -22.11
CA ASN A 126 -4.52 2.92 -21.86
C ASN A 126 -4.82 2.03 -20.64
N CYS A 127 -5.12 2.63 -19.51
CA CYS A 127 -5.30 1.90 -18.26
C CYS A 127 -6.29 2.59 -17.31
N GLN A 128 -6.75 1.82 -16.33
CA GLN A 128 -7.39 2.31 -15.12
C GLN A 128 -6.31 2.44 -14.04
N THR A 129 -6.27 3.54 -13.30
CA THR A 129 -5.34 3.72 -12.19
C THR A 129 -6.11 3.68 -10.87
N MET A 130 -5.66 2.82 -9.96
CA MET A 130 -6.26 2.70 -8.65
C MET A 130 -5.28 3.21 -7.58
N VAL A 131 -5.76 4.14 -6.76
CA VAL A 131 -5.07 4.55 -5.52
C VAL A 131 -5.23 3.43 -4.51
N SER A 132 -4.13 2.96 -3.94
CA SER A 132 -4.10 1.84 -3.00
C SER A 132 -3.66 2.25 -1.62
N LEU A 133 -4.26 1.65 -0.60
CA LEU A 133 -3.80 1.65 0.79
C LEU A 133 -3.42 0.24 1.21
N THR A 134 -2.19 0.04 1.65
CA THR A 134 -1.68 -1.24 2.15
C THR A 134 -1.23 -1.08 3.59
N LEU A 135 -1.83 -1.83 4.51
CA LEU A 135 -1.34 -1.96 5.88
C LEU A 135 -0.32 -3.10 5.92
N ALA A 136 0.86 -2.85 6.48
CA ALA A 136 1.87 -3.90 6.56
C ALA A 136 2.59 -3.88 7.90
N ARG A 137 2.88 -5.08 8.44
CA ARG A 137 3.74 -5.26 9.60
C ARG A 137 4.82 -6.29 9.27
N GLY A 138 6.09 -5.86 9.34
CA GLY A 138 7.19 -6.66 8.81
C GLY A 138 7.03 -6.91 7.31
N GLU A 139 6.97 -8.17 6.91
CA GLU A 139 6.84 -8.59 5.50
C GLU A 139 5.42 -9.11 5.16
N VAL A 140 4.42 -8.74 5.96
CA VAL A 140 3.04 -9.19 5.75
C VAL A 140 2.16 -8.00 5.40
N PRO A 141 1.84 -7.78 4.12
CA PRO A 141 0.93 -6.75 3.68
C PRO A 141 -0.52 -7.23 3.65
N VAL A 142 -1.45 -6.32 3.97
CA VAL A 142 -2.89 -6.50 3.76
C VAL A 142 -3.43 -5.26 3.05
N MET A 143 -4.08 -5.45 1.92
CA MET A 143 -4.66 -4.35 1.15
C MET A 143 -5.95 -3.86 1.82
N LEU A 144 -6.02 -2.56 2.15
CA LEU A 144 -7.16 -1.92 2.80
C LEU A 144 -8.13 -1.27 1.82
N ALA A 145 -7.59 -0.68 0.76
CA ALA A 145 -8.37 0.04 -0.23
C ALA A 145 -7.72 -0.02 -1.62
N LEU A 146 -8.59 -0.03 -2.62
CA LEU A 146 -8.29 0.19 -4.03
C LEU A 146 -9.37 1.12 -4.58
N ARG A 147 -9.05 2.39 -4.83
CA ARG A 147 -9.99 3.42 -5.31
C ARG A 147 -9.63 3.90 -6.68
N LEU A 148 -10.59 3.83 -7.59
CA LEU A 148 -10.38 4.27 -8.96
C LEU A 148 -10.18 5.78 -9.02
N PHE A 149 -9.09 6.20 -9.62
CA PHE A 149 -8.85 7.58 -10.02
C PHE A 149 -9.60 7.86 -11.34
N LEU A 150 -10.36 8.95 -11.37
CA LEU A 150 -11.06 9.42 -12.57
C LEU A 150 -10.30 10.61 -13.17
N PRO A 151 -9.67 10.44 -14.34
CA PRO A 151 -9.04 11.55 -15.06
C PRO A 151 -10.06 12.59 -15.52
N GLU A 152 -9.59 13.80 -15.87
CA GLU A 152 -10.41 14.90 -16.34
C GLU A 152 -11.30 14.51 -17.54
N SER A 153 -10.79 13.70 -18.47
CA SER A 153 -11.57 13.17 -19.59
C SER A 153 -12.80 12.33 -19.20
N TRP A 154 -12.90 11.95 -17.94
CA TRP A 154 -14.07 11.30 -17.34
C TRP A 154 -14.92 12.30 -16.55
N THR A 155 -14.31 13.09 -15.67
CA THR A 155 -15.04 14.01 -14.77
C THR A 155 -15.68 15.17 -15.52
N SER A 156 -15.20 15.51 -16.71
CA SER A 156 -15.80 16.50 -17.61
C SER A 156 -16.99 15.96 -18.45
N ASN A 157 -17.29 14.64 -18.39
CA ASN A 157 -18.33 14.01 -19.21
C ASN A 157 -19.38 13.31 -18.33
N GLN A 158 -20.41 14.04 -17.96
CA GLN A 158 -21.48 13.58 -17.08
C GLN A 158 -22.19 12.32 -17.63
N ALA A 159 -22.52 12.29 -18.92
CA ALA A 159 -23.19 11.15 -19.54
C ALA A 159 -22.35 9.87 -19.48
N ARG A 160 -21.02 10.00 -19.58
CA ARG A 160 -20.08 8.89 -19.46
C ARG A 160 -20.02 8.35 -18.03
N LEU A 161 -20.02 9.25 -17.03
CA LEU A 161 -20.04 8.89 -15.61
C LEU A 161 -21.33 8.14 -15.25
N GLU A 162 -22.48 8.64 -15.72
CA GLU A 162 -23.78 8.03 -15.46
C GLU A 162 -23.90 6.64 -16.09
N ARG A 163 -23.49 6.50 -17.35
CA ARG A 163 -23.49 5.20 -18.06
C ARG A 163 -22.60 4.16 -17.35
N ALA A 164 -21.49 4.59 -16.75
CA ALA A 164 -20.60 3.71 -15.99
C ALA A 164 -21.11 3.45 -14.55
N GLY A 165 -22.21 4.08 -14.12
CA GLY A 165 -22.76 3.95 -12.78
C GLY A 165 -21.86 4.55 -11.70
N VAL A 166 -21.16 5.66 -12.00
CA VAL A 166 -20.35 6.37 -11.00
C VAL A 166 -21.30 7.08 -10.02
N PRO A 167 -21.20 6.82 -8.70
CA PRO A 167 -22.02 7.49 -7.70
C PRO A 167 -21.79 9.01 -7.69
N ALA A 168 -22.81 9.79 -7.33
CA ALA A 168 -22.78 11.26 -7.34
C ALA A 168 -21.56 11.85 -6.61
N ASP A 169 -21.23 11.29 -5.43
CA ASP A 169 -20.12 11.74 -4.58
C ASP A 169 -18.73 11.55 -5.20
N TYR A 170 -18.63 10.73 -6.26
CA TYR A 170 -17.37 10.44 -6.97
C TYR A 170 -17.30 11.08 -8.36
N ARG A 171 -18.28 11.88 -8.78
CA ARG A 171 -18.32 12.51 -10.11
C ARG A 171 -17.48 13.78 -10.21
N THR A 172 -17.10 14.37 -9.09
CA THR A 172 -16.23 15.56 -9.04
C THR A 172 -14.76 15.16 -9.23
N ALA A 173 -13.99 16.06 -9.86
CA ALA A 173 -12.56 15.88 -10.02
C ALA A 173 -11.87 15.83 -8.64
N ARG A 174 -11.09 14.77 -8.42
CA ARG A 174 -10.28 14.58 -7.21
C ARG A 174 -8.90 14.11 -7.60
N SER A 175 -7.88 14.74 -7.04
CA SER A 175 -6.51 14.28 -7.19
C SER A 175 -6.27 12.96 -6.44
N LYS A 176 -5.27 12.20 -6.86
CA LYS A 176 -4.88 10.97 -6.16
C LYS A 176 -4.51 11.22 -4.67
N PRO A 177 -3.77 12.30 -4.32
CA PRO A 177 -3.54 12.66 -2.92
C PRO A 177 -4.83 12.89 -2.11
N GLU A 178 -5.85 13.54 -2.67
CA GLU A 178 -7.15 13.74 -1.99
C GLU A 178 -7.88 12.41 -1.78
N ILE A 179 -7.86 11.52 -2.78
CA ILE A 179 -8.41 10.17 -2.64
C ILE A 179 -7.69 9.41 -1.52
N ALA A 180 -6.35 9.48 -1.49
CA ALA A 180 -5.55 8.82 -0.46
C ALA A 180 -5.86 9.35 0.95
N LEU A 181 -5.97 10.67 1.14
CA LEU A 181 -6.32 11.26 2.44
C LEU A 181 -7.71 10.82 2.91
N ALA A 182 -8.70 10.76 2.01
CA ALA A 182 -10.04 10.28 2.35
C ALA A 182 -10.04 8.81 2.78
N GLU A 183 -9.25 7.95 2.13
CA GLU A 183 -9.14 6.55 2.52
C GLU A 183 -8.34 6.37 3.82
N ILE A 184 -7.35 7.23 4.11
CA ILE A 184 -6.68 7.28 5.42
C ILE A 184 -7.69 7.63 6.51
N ASP A 185 -8.55 8.64 6.29
CA ASP A 185 -9.60 9.03 7.24
C ASP A 185 -10.56 7.88 7.50
N ARG A 186 -10.95 7.14 6.46
CA ARG A 186 -11.79 5.95 6.58
C ARG A 186 -11.12 4.85 7.39
N ALA A 187 -9.82 4.62 7.18
CA ALA A 187 -9.06 3.64 7.94
C ALA A 187 -8.95 4.04 9.43
N ILE A 188 -8.70 5.32 9.73
CA ILE A 188 -8.66 5.85 11.10
C ILE A 188 -10.03 5.72 11.77
N ALA A 189 -11.11 6.10 11.09
CA ALA A 189 -12.47 5.99 11.60
C ALA A 189 -12.88 4.55 11.92
N ALA A 190 -12.35 3.57 11.18
CA ALA A 190 -12.54 2.14 11.44
C ALA A 190 -11.62 1.59 12.54
N GLY A 191 -10.77 2.41 13.15
CA GLY A 191 -9.88 2.03 14.24
C GLY A 191 -8.62 1.27 13.79
N VAL A 192 -8.22 1.35 12.52
CA VAL A 192 -6.98 0.72 12.03
C VAL A 192 -5.76 1.36 12.66
N ARG A 193 -4.88 0.54 13.26
CA ARG A 193 -3.69 0.98 13.98
C ARG A 193 -2.45 0.87 13.11
N PHE A 194 -1.72 1.97 12.97
CA PHE A 194 -0.42 2.04 12.29
C PHE A 194 0.45 3.12 12.92
N GLY A 195 1.77 3.01 12.75
CA GLY A 195 2.74 3.95 13.33
C GLY A 195 3.27 4.99 12.35
N CYS A 196 3.23 4.74 11.04
CA CYS A 196 3.79 5.65 10.04
C CYS A 196 3.09 5.48 8.68
N VAL A 197 2.86 6.59 7.98
CA VAL A 197 2.38 6.61 6.60
C VAL A 197 3.56 6.73 5.64
N LEU A 198 3.59 5.87 4.62
CA LEU A 198 4.61 5.88 3.58
C LEU A 198 3.96 6.13 2.22
N ALA A 199 4.60 6.95 1.38
CA ALA A 199 4.15 7.19 0.01
C ALA A 199 5.34 7.42 -0.93
N ASP A 200 5.08 7.31 -2.23
CA ASP A 200 6.09 7.58 -3.25
C ASP A 200 6.26 9.08 -3.53
N ALA A 201 7.11 9.42 -4.53
CA ALA A 201 7.40 10.79 -4.90
C ALA A 201 6.23 11.49 -5.60
N GLY A 202 5.30 10.75 -6.21
CA GLY A 202 4.08 11.31 -6.79
C GLY A 202 3.17 11.95 -5.74
N TYR A 203 3.02 11.27 -4.59
CA TYR A 203 2.29 11.81 -3.44
C TYR A 203 3.13 12.81 -2.65
N GLY A 204 4.40 12.50 -2.43
CA GLY A 204 5.28 13.35 -1.63
C GLY A 204 5.60 14.71 -2.23
N LEU A 205 5.44 14.90 -3.53
CA LEU A 205 5.53 16.22 -4.18
C LEU A 205 4.40 17.17 -3.74
N SER A 206 3.23 16.63 -3.43
CA SER A 206 2.05 17.42 -3.01
C SER A 206 2.23 17.98 -1.60
N ALA A 207 2.40 19.31 -1.48
CA ALA A 207 2.42 20.00 -0.19
C ALA A 207 1.10 19.80 0.59
N PRO A 208 -0.10 19.95 -0.02
CA PRO A 208 -1.36 19.68 0.65
C PRO A 208 -1.46 18.26 1.21
N PHE A 209 -0.88 17.26 0.54
CA PHE A 209 -0.85 15.89 1.05
C PHE A 209 -0.01 15.77 2.34
N ARG A 210 1.23 16.26 2.33
CA ARG A 210 2.11 16.24 3.51
C ARG A 210 1.50 17.01 4.68
N GLN A 211 0.97 18.21 4.42
CA GLN A 211 0.28 19.04 5.39
C GLN A 211 -0.99 18.35 5.92
N GLY A 212 -1.75 17.68 5.04
CA GLY A 212 -2.91 16.88 5.41
C GLY A 212 -2.58 15.71 6.34
N LEU A 213 -1.45 15.04 6.14
CA LEU A 213 -0.95 14.01 7.07
C LEU A 213 -0.56 14.62 8.41
N THR A 214 0.15 15.75 8.41
CA THR A 214 0.58 16.45 9.62
C THR A 214 -0.62 16.97 10.42
N ALA A 215 -1.63 17.53 9.76
CA ALA A 215 -2.87 18.01 10.41
C ALA A 215 -3.62 16.87 11.14
N ARG A 216 -3.51 15.64 10.63
CA ARG A 216 -4.03 14.41 11.28
C ARG A 216 -3.12 13.86 12.37
N LYS A 217 -2.04 14.57 12.71
CA LYS A 217 -1.01 14.16 13.70
C LYS A 217 -0.36 12.81 13.35
N LEU A 218 -0.29 12.46 12.08
CA LEU A 218 0.33 11.23 11.63
C LEU A 218 1.83 11.40 11.44
N ALA A 219 2.60 10.41 11.85
CA ALA A 219 3.98 10.27 11.41
C ALA A 219 3.99 9.80 9.96
N TRP A 220 4.87 10.38 9.14
CA TRP A 220 4.97 10.04 7.74
C TRP A 220 6.40 10.12 7.20
N ALA A 221 6.67 9.33 6.15
CA ALA A 221 7.87 9.42 5.34
C ALA A 221 7.52 9.21 3.86
N VAL A 222 7.82 10.19 3.01
CA VAL A 222 7.40 10.21 1.61
C VAL A 222 8.59 10.43 0.69
N GLY A 223 8.58 9.78 -0.48
CA GLY A 223 9.51 10.09 -1.56
C GLY A 223 9.31 11.53 -2.06
N ILE A 224 10.37 12.14 -2.57
CA ILE A 224 10.30 13.47 -3.19
C ILE A 224 11.19 13.53 -4.42
N PRO A 225 10.91 14.42 -5.40
CA PRO A 225 11.85 14.68 -6.49
C PRO A 225 13.08 15.45 -5.98
N ARG A 226 14.23 15.24 -6.65
CA ARG A 226 15.52 15.83 -6.26
C ARG A 226 15.53 17.36 -6.19
N HIS A 227 14.73 18.01 -7.02
CA HIS A 227 14.64 19.47 -7.15
C HIS A 227 13.64 20.12 -6.16
N LEU A 228 12.94 19.34 -5.31
CA LEU A 228 12.05 19.90 -4.30
C LEU A 228 12.83 20.83 -3.38
N LYS A 229 12.26 22.03 -3.13
CA LYS A 229 12.97 23.08 -2.38
C LYS A 229 12.83 22.90 -0.88
N VAL A 230 13.95 23.12 -0.20
CA VAL A 230 14.06 23.07 1.28
C VAL A 230 14.95 24.20 1.77
N TYR A 231 14.83 24.54 3.04
CA TYR A 231 15.72 25.46 3.75
C TYR A 231 16.56 24.70 4.78
N PRO A 232 17.74 25.19 5.16
CA PRO A 232 18.44 24.72 6.34
C PRO A 232 17.52 24.77 7.57
N ALA A 233 17.72 23.88 8.54
CA ALA A 233 16.87 23.80 9.73
C ALA A 233 16.92 25.07 10.61
N ASP A 234 18.03 25.77 10.57
CA ASP A 234 18.35 26.98 11.33
C ASP A 234 18.01 28.29 10.59
N VAL A 235 17.35 28.22 9.41
CA VAL A 235 16.88 29.39 8.68
C VAL A 235 16.07 30.31 9.56
N ARG A 236 16.42 31.61 9.54
CA ARG A 236 15.76 32.66 10.33
C ARG A 236 14.89 33.53 9.46
N MET A 237 13.78 33.94 10.01
CA MET A 237 12.93 34.96 9.39
C MET A 237 13.42 36.34 9.85
N ILE A 238 13.99 37.10 8.94
CA ILE A 238 14.53 38.44 9.22
C ILE A 238 13.66 39.52 8.62
N TRP A 239 13.66 40.70 9.28
CA TRP A 239 13.08 41.91 8.71
C TRP A 239 14.01 42.44 7.63
N PRO A 240 13.55 42.65 6.40
CA PRO A 240 14.43 43.11 5.32
C PRO A 240 14.87 44.55 5.60
N ILE A 241 16.16 44.79 5.52
CA ILE A 241 16.73 46.14 5.62
C ILE A 241 16.14 47.02 4.48
N ALA A 242 15.65 48.20 4.82
CA ALA A 242 15.11 49.15 3.85
C ALA A 242 16.18 49.56 2.83
N GLY A 243 15.93 49.27 1.55
CA GLY A 243 16.66 49.85 0.42
C GLY A 243 15.94 51.09 -0.12
N ARG A 244 16.35 51.60 -1.28
CA ARG A 244 15.59 52.64 -2.00
C ARG A 244 14.19 52.11 -2.36
N GLY A 245 13.13 52.82 -2.00
CA GLY A 245 11.74 52.47 -2.29
C GLY A 245 10.88 52.20 -1.06
N ARG A 246 9.63 51.72 -1.28
CA ARG A 246 8.66 51.45 -0.19
C ARG A 246 9.18 50.36 0.74
N PRO A 247 9.21 50.55 2.08
CA PRO A 247 9.65 49.56 3.03
C PRO A 247 8.86 48.24 2.88
N ARG A 248 9.56 47.11 2.88
CA ARG A 248 8.91 45.78 2.89
C ARG A 248 8.27 45.56 4.27
N LYS A 249 7.01 45.12 4.28
CA LYS A 249 6.22 44.94 5.51
C LYS A 249 6.17 43.49 5.99
N ARG A 250 7.02 42.60 5.47
CA ARG A 250 6.96 41.16 5.75
C ARG A 250 8.35 40.59 5.98
N TYR A 251 8.44 39.69 6.94
CA TYR A 251 9.66 38.90 7.16
C TYR A 251 10.01 38.06 5.94
N ILE A 252 11.30 37.92 5.69
CA ILE A 252 11.86 37.07 4.64
C ILE A 252 12.89 36.10 5.26
N PRO A 253 13.14 34.93 4.66
CA PRO A 253 14.24 34.06 5.09
C PRO A 253 15.59 34.74 4.86
N ASP A 254 16.52 34.57 5.79
CA ASP A 254 17.91 35.07 5.69
C ASP A 254 18.70 34.37 4.59
N ILE A 255 18.35 33.12 4.29
CA ILE A 255 18.92 32.30 3.22
C ILE A 255 17.83 31.86 2.23
N LEU A 256 18.19 31.67 0.95
CA LEU A 256 17.29 31.17 -0.07
C LEU A 256 17.08 29.64 0.06
N SER A 257 15.91 29.17 -0.33
CA SER A 257 15.66 27.73 -0.46
C SER A 257 16.54 27.13 -1.56
N MET A 258 16.99 25.91 -1.36
CA MET A 258 17.79 25.15 -2.31
C MET A 258 17.16 23.80 -2.62
N ALA A 259 17.62 23.14 -3.69
CA ALA A 259 17.11 21.80 -4.01
C ALA A 259 17.54 20.77 -2.96
N ALA A 260 16.72 19.73 -2.78
CA ALA A 260 17.02 18.65 -1.86
C ALA A 260 18.36 17.95 -2.17
N GLU A 261 18.70 17.81 -3.46
CA GLU A 261 19.99 17.27 -3.88
C GLU A 261 21.17 18.14 -3.46
N ASP A 262 21.06 19.48 -3.58
CA ASP A 262 22.09 20.42 -3.20
C ASP A 262 22.28 20.44 -1.67
N MET A 263 21.19 20.37 -0.91
CA MET A 263 21.21 20.28 0.56
C MET A 263 21.98 19.05 1.07
N LEU A 264 21.96 17.95 0.32
CA LEU A 264 22.67 16.72 0.67
C LEU A 264 24.05 16.59 -0.01
N ALA A 265 24.48 17.55 -0.82
CA ALA A 265 25.75 17.46 -1.55
C ALA A 265 26.94 17.18 -0.62
N ASN A 266 27.03 17.89 0.50
CA ASN A 266 28.10 17.80 1.49
C ASN A 266 27.73 16.91 2.71
N ALA A 267 26.61 16.17 2.66
CA ALA A 267 26.19 15.36 3.78
C ALA A 267 27.06 14.10 3.93
N ARG A 268 27.17 13.60 5.17
CA ARG A 268 27.91 12.35 5.46
C ARG A 268 27.11 11.13 5.09
N TRP A 269 27.48 10.47 3.98
CA TRP A 269 26.87 9.24 3.52
C TRP A 269 27.43 8.00 4.23
N ARG A 270 26.55 7.15 4.80
CA ARG A 270 26.90 5.91 5.52
C ARG A 270 26.26 4.71 4.86
N ALA A 271 26.98 3.59 4.79
CA ALA A 271 26.43 2.32 4.33
C ALA A 271 25.50 1.74 5.40
N ILE A 272 24.23 1.53 5.05
CA ILE A 272 23.20 0.97 5.93
C ILE A 272 22.64 -0.30 5.28
N SER A 273 22.54 -1.36 6.07
CA SER A 273 21.79 -2.56 5.73
C SER A 273 20.48 -2.54 6.51
N TRP A 274 19.35 -2.61 5.80
CA TRP A 274 18.03 -2.53 6.43
C TRP A 274 17.29 -3.87 6.48
N ARG A 275 17.68 -4.86 5.66
CA ARG A 275 17.02 -6.16 5.57
C ARG A 275 17.95 -7.22 4.99
N SER A 276 17.73 -8.48 5.38
CA SER A 276 18.29 -9.64 4.66
C SER A 276 17.31 -10.06 3.56
N GLY A 277 17.76 -10.15 2.33
CA GLY A 277 17.02 -10.71 1.21
C GLY A 277 17.48 -12.14 0.91
N THR A 278 16.85 -12.81 -0.05
CA THR A 278 17.20 -14.17 -0.50
C THR A 278 18.62 -14.29 -1.06
N LYS A 279 19.14 -13.20 -1.66
CA LYS A 279 20.49 -13.12 -2.24
C LYS A 279 21.49 -12.37 -1.33
N GLY A 280 21.21 -12.21 -0.03
CA GLY A 280 22.07 -11.52 0.92
C GLY A 280 21.48 -10.21 1.47
N LYS A 281 22.31 -9.44 2.19
CA LYS A 281 21.88 -8.19 2.83
C LYS A 281 21.59 -7.10 1.82
N LEU A 282 20.38 -6.53 1.88
CA LEU A 282 20.02 -5.32 1.13
C LEU A 282 20.65 -4.10 1.79
N LYS A 283 21.50 -3.40 1.05
CA LYS A 283 22.30 -2.27 1.53
C LYS A 283 22.37 -1.15 0.49
N ALA A 284 22.43 0.10 0.96
CA ALA A 284 22.76 1.28 0.16
C ALA A 284 23.46 2.31 1.06
N ARG A 285 23.95 3.41 0.48
CA ARG A 285 24.45 4.56 1.25
C ARG A 285 23.29 5.50 1.53
N PHE A 286 23.19 5.96 2.78
CA PHE A 286 22.18 6.93 3.21
C PHE A 286 22.86 8.14 3.87
N ALA A 287 22.24 9.31 3.70
CA ALA A 287 22.52 10.51 4.44
C ALA A 287 21.20 11.12 4.92
N ALA A 288 21.21 11.79 6.06
CA ALA A 288 20.03 12.50 6.56
C ALA A 288 20.44 13.80 7.23
N VAL A 289 19.70 14.87 6.98
CA VAL A 289 19.85 16.18 7.62
C VAL A 289 18.47 16.71 8.03
N ARG A 290 18.44 17.58 9.03
CA ARG A 290 17.23 18.32 9.38
C ARG A 290 17.08 19.52 8.47
N VAL A 291 15.87 19.76 7.98
CA VAL A 291 15.53 20.87 7.08
C VAL A 291 14.18 21.47 7.47
N ARG A 292 13.89 22.65 6.93
CA ARG A 292 12.50 23.15 6.85
C ARG A 292 12.03 23.05 5.40
N VAL A 293 10.84 22.50 5.21
CA VAL A 293 10.31 22.32 3.85
C VAL A 293 9.90 23.67 3.28
N ALA A 294 10.20 23.95 2.00
CA ALA A 294 9.77 25.19 1.35
C ALA A 294 8.32 25.04 0.85
N ASP A 295 7.37 24.90 1.77
CA ASP A 295 5.94 24.71 1.51
C ASP A 295 5.03 25.56 2.42
N GLY A 296 5.59 26.55 3.11
CA GLY A 296 4.85 27.60 3.81
C GLY A 296 4.13 28.55 2.84
N PRO A 297 3.48 29.61 3.34
CA PRO A 297 2.75 30.56 2.51
C PRO A 297 3.62 31.14 1.40
N PRO A 298 3.07 31.31 0.16
CA PRO A 298 3.81 31.91 -0.93
C PRO A 298 4.06 33.40 -0.68
N GLN A 299 5.29 33.86 -0.94
CA GLN A 299 5.68 35.24 -0.79
C GLN A 299 6.73 35.63 -1.82
N ARG A 300 6.69 36.88 -2.32
CA ARG A 300 7.76 37.43 -3.12
C ARG A 300 9.03 37.67 -2.27
N ILE A 301 10.08 36.93 -2.57
CA ILE A 301 11.35 36.99 -1.83
C ILE A 301 12.43 37.59 -2.73
N ARG A 302 12.94 38.75 -2.33
CA ARG A 302 13.99 39.48 -3.10
C ARG A 302 13.60 39.60 -4.58
N ASP A 303 14.55 39.48 -5.48
CA ASP A 303 14.37 39.51 -6.93
C ASP A 303 14.11 38.14 -7.56
N LYS A 304 13.93 37.12 -6.73
CA LYS A 304 13.70 35.72 -7.15
C LYS A 304 12.23 35.38 -7.41
N GLY A 305 11.33 36.38 -7.42
CA GLY A 305 9.92 36.19 -7.64
C GLY A 305 9.17 35.58 -6.44
N GLN A 306 8.05 34.93 -6.71
CA GLN A 306 7.24 34.30 -5.68
C GLN A 306 7.84 32.96 -5.29
N GLN A 307 8.05 32.75 -3.99
CA GLN A 307 8.59 31.54 -3.40
C GLN A 307 7.81 31.16 -2.15
N HIS A 308 7.90 29.90 -1.73
CA HIS A 308 7.31 29.44 -0.48
C HIS A 308 8.24 29.74 0.70
N LEU A 309 7.68 30.26 1.77
CA LEU A 309 8.37 30.45 3.05
C LEU A 309 8.73 29.09 3.70
N PRO A 310 9.67 29.08 4.68
CA PRO A 310 9.96 27.88 5.44
C PRO A 310 8.71 27.36 6.16
N GLY A 311 8.33 26.12 5.87
CA GLY A 311 7.28 25.38 6.55
C GLY A 311 7.80 24.61 7.77
N ASP A 312 7.24 23.43 8.03
CA ASP A 312 7.59 22.59 9.18
C ASP A 312 8.97 21.96 9.04
N GLN A 313 9.56 21.62 10.19
CA GLN A 313 10.80 20.86 10.23
C GLN A 313 10.57 19.39 9.88
N ALA A 314 11.45 18.87 9.03
CA ALA A 314 11.45 17.47 8.62
C ALA A 314 12.87 16.90 8.50
N TRP A 315 12.99 15.60 8.42
CA TRP A 315 14.18 14.94 7.92
C TRP A 315 14.17 15.00 6.39
N LEU A 316 15.27 15.45 5.79
CA LEU A 316 15.62 15.19 4.41
C LEU A 316 16.58 14.00 4.37
N ILE A 317 16.19 12.93 3.70
CA ILE A 317 16.95 11.68 3.64
C ILE A 317 17.30 11.40 2.19
N GLY A 318 18.58 11.11 1.92
CA GLY A 318 19.09 10.65 0.64
C GLY A 318 19.40 9.15 0.70
N GLU A 319 19.06 8.44 -0.36
CA GLU A 319 19.48 7.07 -0.65
C GLU A 319 20.36 7.08 -1.91
N HIS A 320 21.55 6.53 -1.84
CA HIS A 320 22.44 6.31 -2.98
C HIS A 320 22.65 4.82 -3.17
N ARG A 321 22.06 4.28 -4.21
CA ARG A 321 22.08 2.86 -4.56
C ARG A 321 23.38 2.46 -5.23
N ILE A 322 23.68 1.17 -5.25
CA ILE A 322 24.85 0.58 -5.94
C ILE A 322 24.77 0.88 -7.45
N SER A 323 23.57 0.98 -8.02
CA SER A 323 23.35 1.36 -9.43
C SER A 323 23.73 2.80 -9.77
N GLY A 324 24.12 3.63 -8.79
CA GLY A 324 24.35 5.06 -8.97
C GLY A 324 23.06 5.91 -8.82
N GLU A 325 21.88 5.31 -8.79
CA GLU A 325 20.61 6.01 -8.61
C GLU A 325 20.54 6.68 -7.23
N LYS A 326 20.16 7.97 -7.20
CA LYS A 326 19.88 8.70 -5.97
C LYS A 326 18.38 8.92 -5.82
N LYS A 327 17.85 8.63 -4.62
CA LYS A 327 16.45 8.92 -4.24
C LYS A 327 16.41 9.79 -3.01
N TYR A 328 15.37 10.61 -2.91
CA TYR A 328 15.22 11.60 -1.84
C TYR A 328 13.87 11.40 -1.16
N TYR A 329 13.84 11.67 0.16
CA TYR A 329 12.66 11.49 0.99
C TYR A 329 12.56 12.63 2.00
N LEU A 330 11.33 12.98 2.36
CA LEU A 330 11.02 13.80 3.54
C LEU A 330 10.31 12.96 4.58
N ALA A 331 10.57 13.24 5.88
CA ALA A 331 9.88 12.58 6.97
C ALA A 331 9.72 13.52 8.17
N ASN A 332 8.52 13.54 8.78
CA ASN A 332 8.25 14.29 10.02
C ASN A 332 8.57 13.49 11.30
N LEU A 333 9.41 12.49 11.17
CA LEU A 333 9.80 11.60 12.26
C LEU A 333 10.62 12.34 13.37
N PRO A 334 10.67 11.80 14.60
CA PRO A 334 11.36 12.43 15.72
C PRO A 334 12.82 12.82 15.43
N ALA A 335 13.24 13.98 15.91
CA ALA A 335 14.56 14.56 15.61
C ALA A 335 15.74 13.68 16.11
N LYS A 336 15.54 12.86 17.15
CA LYS A 336 16.56 11.95 17.70
C LYS A 336 16.62 10.58 17.01
N MET A 337 15.86 10.36 15.92
CA MET A 337 15.83 9.07 15.22
C MET A 337 17.15 8.81 14.51
N ASP A 338 17.69 7.62 14.66
CA ASP A 338 18.93 7.21 14.02
C ASP A 338 18.75 6.92 12.52
N LEU A 339 19.83 7.01 11.76
CA LEU A 339 19.83 6.87 10.31
C LEU A 339 19.38 5.46 9.85
N ARG A 340 19.68 4.41 10.62
CA ARG A 340 19.27 3.04 10.28
C ARG A 340 17.78 2.87 10.39
N THR A 341 17.17 3.40 11.42
CA THR A 341 15.71 3.40 11.62
C THR A 341 15.01 4.19 10.52
N LEU A 342 15.50 5.41 10.19
CA LEU A 342 15.00 6.20 9.06
C LEU A 342 15.05 5.40 7.75
N ALA A 343 16.21 4.79 7.44
CA ALA A 343 16.38 3.95 6.26
C ALA A 343 15.42 2.76 6.24
N SER A 344 15.23 2.09 7.37
CA SER A 344 14.32 0.94 7.49
C SER A 344 12.87 1.32 7.22
N ILE A 345 12.42 2.46 7.76
CA ILE A 345 11.06 2.97 7.58
C ILE A 345 10.80 3.29 6.10
N ILE A 346 11.64 4.12 5.47
CA ILE A 346 11.42 4.49 4.04
C ILE A 346 11.51 3.28 3.11
N LYS A 347 12.32 2.29 3.46
CA LYS A 347 12.48 1.06 2.66
C LYS A 347 11.33 0.08 2.85
N ALA A 348 10.51 0.22 3.90
CA ALA A 348 9.34 -0.65 4.10
C ALA A 348 8.27 -0.46 3.01
N ARG A 349 8.29 0.65 2.25
CA ARG A 349 7.34 0.92 1.15
C ARG A 349 7.31 -0.18 0.06
N TRP A 350 8.45 -0.87 -0.19
CA TRP A 350 8.54 -1.92 -1.21
C TRP A 350 7.46 -3.00 -1.09
N ILE A 351 6.91 -3.19 0.12
CA ILE A 351 5.93 -4.26 0.39
C ILE A 351 4.62 -4.10 -0.38
N CYS A 352 4.22 -2.86 -0.72
CA CYS A 352 3.02 -2.62 -1.52
C CYS A 352 3.22 -3.06 -2.99
N GLU A 353 4.42 -2.93 -3.53
CA GLU A 353 4.75 -3.37 -4.89
C GLU A 353 4.57 -4.90 -5.01
N GLN A 354 5.04 -5.65 -4.00
CA GLN A 354 4.81 -7.10 -3.92
C GLN A 354 3.32 -7.42 -3.79
N ALA A 355 2.57 -6.67 -2.96
CA ALA A 355 1.13 -6.87 -2.81
C ALA A 355 0.39 -6.63 -4.13
N HIS A 356 0.72 -5.56 -4.86
CA HIS A 356 0.14 -5.28 -6.17
C HIS A 356 0.43 -6.38 -7.19
N GLN A 357 1.66 -6.87 -7.21
CA GLN A 357 2.03 -7.97 -8.10
C GLN A 357 1.20 -9.22 -7.81
N GLN A 358 1.12 -9.64 -6.55
CA GLN A 358 0.37 -10.82 -6.14
C GLN A 358 -1.14 -10.69 -6.41
N LEU A 359 -1.72 -9.50 -6.15
CA LEU A 359 -3.12 -9.23 -6.46
C LEU A 359 -3.44 -9.38 -7.96
N LYS A 360 -2.52 -8.99 -8.84
CA LYS A 360 -2.70 -9.13 -10.29
C LYS A 360 -2.40 -10.55 -10.76
N GLU A 361 -1.20 -11.04 -10.51
CA GLU A 361 -0.71 -12.30 -11.08
C GLU A 361 -1.39 -13.53 -10.46
N GLU A 362 -1.63 -13.53 -9.15
CA GLU A 362 -2.19 -14.70 -8.46
C GLU A 362 -3.71 -14.64 -8.35
N LEU A 363 -4.28 -13.44 -8.10
CA LEU A 363 -5.71 -13.26 -7.82
C LEU A 363 -6.48 -12.55 -8.93
N GLY A 364 -5.82 -12.12 -10.01
CA GLY A 364 -6.46 -11.57 -11.21
C GLY A 364 -7.16 -10.23 -10.98
N LEU A 365 -6.61 -9.34 -10.18
CA LEU A 365 -7.15 -7.98 -9.99
C LEU A 365 -7.39 -7.25 -11.32
N ASP A 366 -6.55 -7.45 -12.32
CA ASP A 366 -6.64 -6.86 -13.66
C ASP A 366 -7.49 -7.67 -14.65
N HIS A 367 -7.98 -8.84 -14.24
CA HIS A 367 -8.81 -9.71 -15.06
C HIS A 367 -10.30 -9.31 -15.12
N PHE A 368 -10.70 -8.25 -14.42
CA PHE A 368 -12.07 -7.75 -14.49
C PHE A 368 -12.35 -7.13 -15.87
N GLU A 369 -13.34 -7.68 -16.59
CA GLU A 369 -13.73 -7.27 -17.95
C GLU A 369 -14.94 -6.33 -17.98
N GLY A 370 -15.59 -6.13 -16.82
CA GLY A 370 -16.75 -5.26 -16.70
C GLY A 370 -16.42 -3.77 -16.92
N ARG A 371 -17.46 -2.98 -17.19
CA ARG A 371 -17.34 -1.55 -17.51
C ARG A 371 -17.82 -0.63 -16.41
N SER A 372 -18.56 -1.16 -15.42
CA SER A 372 -19.20 -0.36 -14.37
C SER A 372 -18.28 -0.06 -13.19
N TRP A 373 -18.55 1.06 -12.53
CA TRP A 373 -17.92 1.48 -11.27
C TRP A 373 -18.09 0.43 -10.17
N HIS A 374 -19.34 0.01 -9.94
CA HIS A 374 -19.64 -0.96 -8.89
C HIS A 374 -18.96 -2.29 -9.13
N GLY A 375 -18.99 -2.78 -10.38
CA GLY A 375 -18.36 -4.06 -10.73
C GLY A 375 -16.86 -4.05 -10.48
N LEU A 376 -16.15 -2.99 -10.86
CA LEU A 376 -14.72 -2.85 -10.63
C LEU A 376 -14.38 -2.85 -9.13
N HIS A 377 -15.08 -2.02 -8.34
CA HIS A 377 -14.80 -1.91 -6.91
C HIS A 377 -15.17 -3.18 -6.13
N ARG A 378 -16.25 -3.87 -6.52
CA ARG A 378 -16.62 -5.16 -5.91
C ARG A 378 -15.61 -6.26 -6.24
N HIS A 379 -15.15 -6.33 -7.50
CA HIS A 379 -14.09 -7.26 -7.88
C HIS A 379 -12.81 -6.97 -7.10
N ALA A 380 -12.39 -5.71 -7.01
CA ALA A 380 -11.25 -5.30 -6.21
C ALA A 380 -11.41 -5.68 -4.73
N LEU A 381 -12.60 -5.46 -4.15
CA LEU A 381 -12.91 -5.84 -2.77
C LEU A 381 -12.79 -7.34 -2.54
N MET A 382 -13.39 -8.16 -3.41
CA MET A 382 -13.28 -9.62 -3.32
C MET A 382 -11.82 -10.09 -3.46
N THR A 383 -11.04 -9.45 -4.33
CA THR A 383 -9.62 -9.73 -4.51
C THR A 383 -8.81 -9.36 -3.24
N MET A 384 -9.12 -8.22 -2.61
CA MET A 384 -8.49 -7.82 -1.35
C MET A 384 -8.82 -8.78 -0.20
N ILE A 385 -10.07 -9.27 -0.10
CA ILE A 385 -10.49 -10.26 0.91
C ILE A 385 -9.78 -11.60 0.67
N ALA A 386 -9.69 -12.06 -0.58
CA ALA A 386 -8.94 -13.25 -0.95
C ALA A 386 -7.45 -13.12 -0.54
N TYR A 387 -6.86 -11.98 -0.82
CA TYR A 387 -5.48 -11.68 -0.44
C TYR A 387 -5.27 -11.68 1.07
N ALA A 388 -6.16 -11.05 1.82
CA ALA A 388 -6.12 -11.02 3.28
C ALA A 388 -6.22 -12.43 3.88
N PHE A 389 -7.03 -13.33 3.30
CA PHE A 389 -7.08 -14.73 3.68
C PHE A 389 -5.73 -15.46 3.47
N LEU A 390 -5.07 -15.22 2.35
CA LEU A 390 -3.75 -15.80 2.10
C LEU A 390 -2.71 -15.31 3.12
N GLN A 391 -2.75 -14.03 3.50
CA GLN A 391 -1.89 -13.48 4.55
C GLN A 391 -2.24 -14.05 5.94
N TYR A 392 -3.52 -14.24 6.25
CA TYR A 392 -3.96 -14.93 7.47
C TYR A 392 -3.35 -16.34 7.56
N ARG A 393 -3.42 -17.11 6.48
CA ARG A 393 -2.83 -18.46 6.44
C ARG A 393 -1.32 -18.44 6.62
N ARG A 394 -0.63 -17.50 5.94
CA ARG A 394 0.82 -17.31 6.08
C ARG A 394 1.22 -17.04 7.54
N LEU A 395 0.51 -16.13 8.21
CA LEU A 395 0.74 -15.82 9.63
C LEU A 395 0.47 -17.03 10.54
N LYS A 396 -0.57 -17.78 10.27
CA LYS A 396 -0.92 -18.98 11.03
C LYS A 396 0.16 -20.06 10.92
N THR A 397 0.67 -20.30 9.72
CA THR A 397 1.77 -21.24 9.47
C THR A 397 3.06 -20.80 10.19
N ALA A 398 3.45 -19.53 10.05
CA ALA A 398 4.63 -18.98 10.73
C ALA A 398 4.53 -19.08 12.28
N ARG A 399 3.32 -18.90 12.85
CA ARG A 399 3.10 -19.08 14.30
C ARG A 399 3.25 -20.55 14.73
N ARG A 400 2.75 -21.50 13.92
CA ARG A 400 2.93 -22.93 14.17
C ARG A 400 4.39 -23.37 14.14
N GLU A 401 5.13 -22.93 13.13
CA GLU A 401 6.56 -23.22 12.99
C GLU A 401 7.37 -22.71 14.18
N LYS A 402 7.13 -21.44 14.59
CA LYS A 402 7.76 -20.86 15.79
C LYS A 402 7.43 -21.63 17.07
N LYS A 403 6.19 -22.08 17.22
CA LYS A 403 5.76 -22.89 18.39
C LYS A 403 6.49 -24.23 18.40
N ASN A 404 6.58 -24.89 17.24
CA ASN A 404 7.26 -26.19 17.13
C ASN A 404 8.78 -26.04 17.38
N GLN A 405 9.43 -24.99 16.86
CA GLN A 405 10.84 -24.70 17.11
C GLN A 405 11.11 -24.43 18.61
N ARG A 406 10.23 -23.68 19.29
CA ARG A 406 10.34 -23.44 20.75
C ARG A 406 10.14 -24.74 21.55
N ALA A 407 9.17 -25.58 21.18
CA ALA A 407 8.93 -26.86 21.81
C ALA A 407 10.12 -27.80 21.63
N ALA A 408 10.71 -27.85 20.43
CA ALA A 408 11.91 -28.64 20.15
C ALA A 408 13.14 -28.12 20.93
N ALA A 409 13.31 -26.80 21.02
CA ALA A 409 14.37 -26.19 21.81
C ALA A 409 14.21 -26.46 23.31
N SER A 410 12.98 -26.38 23.85
CA SER A 410 12.69 -26.75 25.26
C SER A 410 12.92 -28.22 25.51
N ALA A 411 12.51 -29.12 24.61
CA ALA A 411 12.75 -30.57 24.72
C ALA A 411 14.24 -30.90 24.70
N ASN A 412 15.03 -30.19 23.88
CA ASN A 412 16.48 -30.34 23.84
C ASN A 412 17.18 -29.76 25.09
N LEU A 413 16.67 -28.69 25.68
CA LEU A 413 17.12 -28.17 26.96
C LEU A 413 16.80 -29.14 28.11
N ALA A 414 15.62 -29.73 28.12
CA ALA A 414 15.22 -30.72 29.14
C ALA A 414 16.02 -32.04 29.04
N ARG A 415 16.50 -32.38 27.84
CA ARG A 415 17.39 -33.56 27.63
C ARG A 415 18.87 -33.30 27.96
N ARG A 416 19.26 -32.03 28.16
CA ARG A 416 20.61 -31.64 28.60
C ARG A 416 20.61 -31.45 30.12
N ALA A 417 20.59 -32.57 30.87
CA ALA A 417 21.07 -32.59 32.24
C ALA A 417 22.62 -32.29 32.24
N PRO A 418 23.19 -31.73 33.32
CA PRO A 418 24.50 -31.08 33.29
C PRO A 418 25.64 -32.05 33.06
N GLY A 419 26.45 -31.77 32.05
CA GLY A 419 27.75 -32.42 31.82
C GLY A 419 28.06 -32.74 30.38
N HIS A 420 28.37 -31.73 29.53
CA HIS A 420 29.39 -31.80 28.46
C HIS A 420 29.53 -30.44 27.70
N PRO A 421 30.72 -30.11 27.20
CA PRO A 421 31.03 -28.75 26.72
C PRO A 421 30.48 -28.44 25.31
N ARG A 422 30.26 -27.16 25.09
CA ARG A 422 29.61 -26.54 23.92
C ARG A 422 30.55 -26.57 22.69
N SER A 423 30.05 -27.05 21.55
CA SER A 423 30.51 -26.62 20.23
C SER A 423 29.52 -25.59 19.64
N HIS A 424 30.04 -24.44 19.28
CA HIS A 424 29.24 -23.35 18.63
C HIS A 424 28.93 -23.76 17.18
N ARG A 425 27.65 -23.87 16.84
CA ARG A 425 27.15 -23.74 15.47
C ARG A 425 26.19 -22.57 15.39
N SER A 426 26.52 -21.63 14.53
CA SER A 426 25.71 -20.45 14.21
C SER A 426 24.41 -20.88 13.50
N THR A 427 23.28 -20.51 14.08
CA THR A 427 21.95 -20.65 13.44
C THR A 427 21.70 -19.46 12.53
N THR A 428 21.77 -19.68 11.24
CA THR A 428 21.27 -18.79 10.20
C THR A 428 19.75 -18.67 10.31
N ALA A 429 19.26 -17.45 10.47
CA ALA A 429 17.84 -17.14 10.42
C ALA A 429 17.28 -17.50 9.02
N ALA A 430 16.28 -18.37 9.01
CA ALA A 430 15.59 -18.76 7.78
C ALA A 430 14.93 -17.56 7.11
N ALA A 431 15.31 -17.30 5.86
CA ALA A 431 14.63 -16.37 4.99
C ALA A 431 13.17 -16.84 4.79
N MET A 432 12.22 -15.94 4.96
CA MET A 432 10.80 -16.24 4.70
C MET A 432 10.63 -16.50 3.20
N SER A 433 10.20 -17.70 2.86
CA SER A 433 9.86 -18.09 1.50
C SER A 433 8.68 -17.28 0.94
N PRO A 434 8.63 -17.05 -0.38
CA PRO A 434 7.43 -16.51 -1.03
C PRO A 434 6.20 -17.39 -0.74
N LEU A 435 5.01 -16.86 -0.94
CA LEU A 435 3.75 -17.64 -0.81
C LEU A 435 3.91 -18.96 -1.58
N PRO A 436 3.50 -20.10 -1.00
CA PRO A 436 3.58 -21.35 -1.72
C PRO A 436 2.72 -21.24 -2.98
N LYS A 437 3.33 -21.39 -4.15
CA LYS A 437 2.59 -21.62 -5.39
C LYS A 437 1.77 -22.89 -5.14
N MET A 438 0.45 -22.81 -5.31
CA MET A 438 -0.38 -24.02 -5.28
C MET A 438 0.03 -24.87 -6.47
N ASP A 439 0.61 -26.02 -6.19
CA ASP A 439 1.01 -27.00 -7.19
C ASP A 439 -0.24 -27.40 -7.98
N SER A 440 -0.20 -27.19 -9.28
CA SER A 440 -1.30 -27.48 -10.21
C SER A 440 -1.64 -28.97 -10.34
N GLN A 441 -0.88 -29.86 -9.70
CA GLN A 441 -0.98 -31.30 -9.88
C GLN A 441 -1.72 -32.05 -8.77
N ARG A 442 -2.25 -31.42 -7.72
CA ARG A 442 -2.95 -32.12 -6.62
C ARG A 442 -4.20 -31.41 -6.09
N ALA A 443 -5.09 -30.96 -6.95
CA ALA A 443 -6.44 -30.58 -6.58
C ALA A 443 -7.43 -31.30 -7.50
N GLU A 444 -7.56 -32.62 -7.34
CA GLU A 444 -8.76 -33.31 -7.78
C GLU A 444 -9.92 -32.86 -6.87
N TRP A 445 -10.81 -32.07 -7.44
CA TRP A 445 -12.06 -31.70 -6.82
C TRP A 445 -12.97 -32.91 -6.89
N PRO A 446 -13.64 -33.33 -5.80
CA PRO A 446 -14.64 -34.37 -5.91
C PRO A 446 -15.76 -33.87 -6.80
N THR A 447 -15.95 -34.51 -7.95
CA THR A 447 -17.14 -34.39 -8.78
C THR A 447 -18.30 -35.01 -8.00
N ASN A 448 -19.04 -34.19 -7.26
CA ASN A 448 -20.34 -34.61 -6.75
C ASN A 448 -21.30 -34.67 -7.93
N ARG A 449 -21.58 -35.90 -8.38
CA ARG A 449 -22.82 -36.22 -9.06
C ARG A 449 -23.96 -36.02 -8.04
N TYR A 450 -24.81 -35.03 -8.29
CA TYR A 450 -26.28 -35.05 -8.16
C TYR A 450 -26.84 -33.74 -8.73
#